data_28eecc1253fa6a2c7d0fbfdae60d47cd
#
_entry.id   28eecc1253fa6a2c7d0fbfdae60d47cd
#
_cell.length_a   1.000
_cell.length_b   1.000
_cell.length_c   1.000
_cell.angle_alpha   90.00
_cell.angle_beta   90.00
_cell.angle_gamma   90.00
#
_symmetry.space_group_name_H-M   'P 1'
#
loop_
_entity.id
_entity.type
_entity.pdbx_description
1 polymer ?
#
loop_
_entity_poly.entity_id
_entity_poly.type
_entity_poly.pdbx_seq_one_letter_code
_entity_poly.pdbx_strand_id
1 'polypeptide(L)'
;YKFIQKLWMLHQKILEKINLKDCTNKQSNKISEFTNQLIDKVTKNLEKFNYNVIVANFYETYNFMNKEIDQSLNSKDLLINYKKILFLMVPLIPHFAFECLENLKETGNKDWPIANKKFLTSNNVNIVIQINGKKKSIINTIKGIKEEDLIGQVKNDTKIKKIIENKNIIKSIFIKDKLINLIIK
;
A
#
# COMPACT_ATOMS: atom_id res chain seq x y z
N TYR A 1 -11.80 -19.38 -5.39
CA TYR A 1 -12.41 -19.14 -6.70
C TYR A 1 -12.81 -17.65 -6.90
N LYS A 2 -13.68 -17.07 -6.07
CA LYS A 2 -14.18 -15.69 -6.20
C LYS A 2 -13.07 -14.62 -6.27
N PHE A 3 -11.97 -14.81 -5.55
CA PHE A 3 -10.85 -13.86 -5.58
C PHE A 3 -10.10 -13.88 -6.91
N ILE A 4 -9.87 -15.05 -7.48
CA ILE A 4 -9.22 -15.18 -8.81
C ILE A 4 -10.08 -14.50 -9.88
N GLN A 5 -11.41 -14.64 -9.82
CA GLN A 5 -12.31 -13.92 -10.75
C GLN A 5 -12.15 -12.39 -10.62
N LYS A 6 -12.05 -11.87 -9.39
CA LYS A 6 -11.80 -10.44 -9.16
C LYS A 6 -10.45 -10.00 -9.73
N LEU A 7 -9.41 -10.80 -9.54
CA LEU A 7 -8.08 -10.53 -10.12
C LEU A 7 -8.12 -10.53 -11.64
N TRP A 8 -8.91 -11.44 -12.25
CA TRP A 8 -9.08 -11.49 -13.71
C TRP A 8 -9.79 -10.23 -14.23
N MET A 9 -10.87 -9.80 -13.58
CA MET A 9 -11.54 -8.54 -13.94
C MET A 9 -10.62 -7.32 -13.80
N LEU A 10 -9.79 -7.29 -12.78
CA LEU A 10 -8.78 -6.24 -12.61
C LEU A 10 -7.75 -6.30 -13.75
N HIS A 11 -7.29 -7.49 -14.13
CA HIS A 11 -6.36 -7.66 -15.24
C HIS A 11 -6.90 -7.08 -16.55
N GLN A 12 -8.18 -7.34 -16.87
CA GLN A 12 -8.81 -6.78 -18.07
C GLN A 12 -8.82 -5.24 -18.07
N LYS A 13 -9.18 -4.63 -16.92
CA LYS A 13 -9.12 -3.16 -16.75
C LYS A 13 -7.70 -2.62 -16.94
N ILE A 14 -6.69 -3.35 -16.44
CA ILE A 14 -5.27 -2.94 -16.57
C ILE A 14 -4.86 -3.01 -18.05
N LEU A 15 -5.24 -4.07 -18.77
CA LEU A 15 -4.96 -4.19 -20.22
C LEU A 15 -5.57 -3.04 -21.02
N GLU A 16 -6.83 -2.71 -20.75
CA GLU A 16 -7.51 -1.55 -21.38
C GLU A 16 -6.73 -0.27 -21.14
N LYS A 17 -6.34 -0.01 -19.88
CA LYS A 17 -5.60 1.18 -19.50
C LYS A 17 -4.22 1.27 -20.16
N ILE A 18 -3.50 0.15 -20.27
CA ILE A 18 -2.19 0.08 -20.94
C ILE A 18 -2.34 0.35 -22.43
N ASN A 19 -3.39 -0.19 -23.08
CA ASN A 19 -3.62 -0.06 -24.51
C ASN A 19 -4.06 1.35 -24.93
N LEU A 20 -4.72 2.10 -24.05
CA LEU A 20 -5.14 3.49 -24.29
C LEU A 20 -3.95 4.47 -24.43
N LYS A 21 -2.70 4.02 -24.16
CA LYS A 21 -1.47 4.82 -24.28
C LYS A 21 -1.58 6.24 -23.70
N ASP A 22 -2.37 6.40 -22.63
CA ASP A 22 -2.48 7.67 -21.93
C ASP A 22 -1.13 8.05 -21.34
N CYS A 23 -0.36 8.78 -22.13
CA CYS A 23 0.92 9.36 -21.73
C CYS A 23 0.66 10.62 -20.87
N THR A 24 0.06 10.45 -19.71
CA THR A 24 0.13 11.51 -18.70
C THR A 24 1.57 11.54 -18.19
N ASN A 25 2.27 12.66 -18.43
CA ASN A 25 3.65 12.88 -17.98
C ASN A 25 3.80 12.91 -16.44
N LYS A 26 2.76 12.58 -15.70
CA LYS A 26 2.81 12.53 -14.24
C LYS A 26 3.36 11.18 -13.79
N GLN A 27 4.66 11.10 -13.57
CA GLN A 27 5.29 9.98 -12.87
C GLN A 27 4.66 9.84 -11.48
N SER A 28 3.91 8.79 -11.27
CA SER A 28 3.39 8.46 -9.95
C SER A 28 4.35 7.50 -9.27
N ASN A 29 5.14 7.99 -8.32
CA ASN A 29 6.02 7.13 -7.52
C ASN A 29 5.24 6.11 -6.66
N LYS A 30 3.94 6.33 -6.43
CA LYS A 30 3.10 5.50 -5.56
C LYS A 30 3.07 4.02 -5.97
N ILE A 31 2.88 3.73 -7.27
CA ILE A 31 2.84 2.34 -7.74
C ILE A 31 4.20 1.67 -7.59
N SER A 32 5.27 2.41 -7.87
CA SER A 32 6.64 1.91 -7.70
C SER A 32 6.99 1.67 -6.24
N GLU A 33 6.61 2.56 -5.34
CA GLU A 33 6.77 2.40 -3.88
C GLU A 33 6.01 1.17 -3.39
N PHE A 34 4.72 1.09 -3.73
CA PHE A 34 3.87 -0.05 -3.34
C PHE A 34 4.44 -1.37 -3.84
N THR A 35 4.83 -1.44 -5.14
CA THR A 35 5.36 -2.66 -5.75
C THR A 35 6.66 -3.10 -5.07
N ASN A 36 7.58 -2.18 -4.78
CA ASN A 36 8.84 -2.53 -4.13
C ASN A 36 8.63 -2.99 -2.67
N GLN A 37 7.71 -2.36 -1.94
CA GLN A 37 7.31 -2.83 -0.61
C GLN A 37 6.65 -4.21 -0.65
N LEU A 38 5.83 -4.47 -1.67
CA LEU A 38 5.20 -5.77 -1.88
C LEU A 38 6.26 -6.85 -2.18
N ILE A 39 7.24 -6.57 -3.04
CA ILE A 39 8.34 -7.49 -3.33
C ILE A 39 9.05 -7.89 -2.02
N ASP A 40 9.44 -6.93 -1.20
CA ASP A 40 10.12 -7.19 0.08
C ASP A 40 9.26 -8.01 1.03
N LYS A 41 7.96 -7.66 1.18
CA LYS A 41 7.01 -8.40 2.03
C LYS A 41 6.82 -9.84 1.55
N VAL A 42 6.55 -10.03 0.26
CA VAL A 42 6.27 -11.37 -0.29
C VAL A 42 7.51 -12.23 -0.23
N THR A 43 8.70 -11.73 -0.59
CA THR A 43 9.95 -12.47 -0.52
C THR A 43 10.21 -12.97 0.90
N LYS A 44 10.15 -12.09 1.91
CA LYS A 44 10.36 -12.45 3.32
C LYS A 44 9.34 -13.46 3.86
N ASN A 45 8.09 -13.36 3.41
CA ASN A 45 7.04 -14.29 3.84
C ASN A 45 7.10 -15.63 3.10
N LEU A 46 7.59 -15.63 1.86
CA LEU A 46 7.81 -16.87 1.10
C LEU A 46 8.94 -17.71 1.74
N GLU A 47 10.06 -17.07 2.12
CA GLU A 47 11.16 -17.72 2.87
C GLU A 47 10.72 -18.36 4.19
N LYS A 48 9.68 -17.77 4.83
CA LYS A 48 9.12 -18.24 6.10
C LYS A 48 7.90 -19.16 5.94
N PHE A 49 7.51 -19.46 4.70
CA PHE A 49 6.29 -20.23 4.38
C PHE A 49 4.99 -19.64 4.95
N ASN A 50 4.94 -18.32 5.15
CA ASN A 50 3.76 -17.60 5.64
C ASN A 50 2.75 -17.31 4.51
N TYR A 51 2.23 -18.35 3.87
CA TYR A 51 1.35 -18.21 2.70
C TYR A 51 0.06 -17.43 2.98
N ASN A 52 -0.50 -17.57 4.18
CA ASN A 52 -1.68 -16.79 4.59
C ASN A 52 -1.42 -15.27 4.56
N VAL A 53 -0.21 -14.83 4.96
CA VAL A 53 0.18 -13.43 4.90
C VAL A 53 0.37 -12.98 3.45
N ILE A 54 0.93 -13.84 2.58
CA ILE A 54 1.09 -13.52 1.15
C ILE A 54 -0.28 -13.37 0.49
N VAL A 55 -1.25 -14.24 0.81
CA VAL A 55 -2.63 -14.10 0.31
C VAL A 55 -3.24 -12.78 0.77
N ALA A 56 -3.06 -12.37 2.02
CA ALA A 56 -3.51 -11.08 2.52
C ALA A 56 -2.86 -9.91 1.75
N ASN A 57 -1.55 -9.99 1.46
CA ASN A 57 -0.85 -9.00 0.64
C ASN A 57 -1.45 -8.91 -0.79
N PHE A 58 -1.90 -10.02 -1.37
CA PHE A 58 -2.56 -9.98 -2.69
C PHE A 58 -3.95 -9.33 -2.64
N TYR A 59 -4.70 -9.47 -1.53
CA TYR A 59 -5.92 -8.69 -1.32
C TYR A 59 -5.64 -7.19 -1.19
N GLU A 60 -4.59 -6.81 -0.44
CA GLU A 60 -4.14 -5.42 -0.36
C GLU A 60 -3.76 -4.88 -1.75
N THR A 61 -3.04 -5.69 -2.55
CA THR A 61 -2.65 -5.36 -3.92
C THR A 61 -3.86 -5.13 -4.81
N TYR A 62 -4.85 -6.02 -4.75
CA TYR A 62 -6.09 -5.87 -5.49
C TYR A 62 -6.80 -4.55 -5.16
N ASN A 63 -6.94 -4.23 -3.87
CA ASN A 63 -7.60 -3.00 -3.43
C ASN A 63 -6.81 -1.75 -3.85
N PHE A 64 -5.47 -1.79 -3.72
CA PHE A 64 -4.60 -0.71 -4.15
C PHE A 64 -4.72 -0.47 -5.66
N MET A 65 -4.58 -1.51 -6.47
CA MET A 65 -4.64 -1.42 -7.93
C MET A 65 -6.00 -0.92 -8.42
N ASN A 66 -7.12 -1.39 -7.88
CA ASN A 66 -8.44 -0.88 -8.24
C ASN A 66 -8.59 0.62 -7.95
N LYS A 67 -8.03 1.10 -6.84
CA LYS A 67 -8.09 2.53 -6.48
C LYS A 67 -7.21 3.39 -7.39
N GLU A 68 -6.01 2.91 -7.73
CA GLU A 68 -5.05 3.71 -8.49
C GLU A 68 -5.30 3.67 -10.01
N ILE A 69 -5.97 2.63 -10.53
CA ILE A 69 -6.29 2.49 -11.97
C ILE A 69 -7.20 3.63 -12.45
N ASP A 70 -8.13 4.07 -11.60
CA ASP A 70 -9.06 5.16 -11.89
C ASP A 70 -8.38 6.55 -11.85
N GLN A 71 -7.16 6.61 -11.32
CA GLN A 71 -6.34 7.81 -11.31
C GLN A 71 -5.45 7.86 -12.57
N SER A 72 -4.91 9.05 -12.89
CA SER A 72 -4.04 9.24 -14.06
C SER A 72 -2.68 8.57 -13.86
N LEU A 73 -2.60 7.26 -14.01
CA LEU A 73 -1.36 6.51 -13.98
C LEU A 73 -0.69 6.51 -15.35
N ASN A 74 0.64 6.66 -15.38
CA ASN A 74 1.43 6.46 -16.57
C ASN A 74 1.38 4.98 -16.99
N SER A 75 0.95 4.71 -18.24
CA SER A 75 0.79 3.33 -18.76
C SER A 75 2.08 2.51 -18.71
N LYS A 76 3.24 3.14 -18.90
CA LYS A 76 4.55 2.46 -18.83
C LYS A 76 4.88 2.03 -17.41
N ASP A 77 4.70 2.93 -16.42
CA ASP A 77 4.95 2.64 -15.02
C ASP A 77 3.99 1.56 -14.50
N LEU A 78 2.73 1.63 -14.95
CA LEU A 78 1.72 0.62 -14.64
C LEU A 78 2.15 -0.75 -15.19
N LEU A 79 2.54 -0.83 -16.46
CA LEU A 79 2.97 -2.08 -17.10
C LEU A 79 4.16 -2.71 -16.39
N ILE A 80 5.22 -1.90 -16.14
CA ILE A 80 6.45 -2.40 -15.50
C ILE A 80 6.16 -2.95 -14.09
N ASN A 81 5.38 -2.21 -13.30
CA ASN A 81 5.08 -2.62 -11.94
C ASN A 81 4.09 -3.78 -11.89
N TYR A 82 3.10 -3.80 -12.78
CA TYR A 82 2.13 -4.89 -12.83
C TYR A 82 2.77 -6.22 -13.22
N LYS A 83 3.71 -6.23 -14.17
CA LYS A 83 4.50 -7.44 -14.48
C LYS A 83 5.22 -7.98 -13.25
N LYS A 84 5.88 -7.11 -12.45
CA LYS A 84 6.52 -7.54 -11.20
C LYS A 84 5.52 -8.14 -10.22
N ILE A 85 4.34 -7.54 -10.09
CA ILE A 85 3.27 -8.05 -9.22
C ILE A 85 2.83 -9.45 -9.67
N LEU A 86 2.66 -9.68 -10.98
CA LEU A 86 2.31 -10.99 -11.52
C LEU A 86 3.37 -12.04 -11.22
N PHE A 87 4.67 -11.71 -11.33
CA PHE A 87 5.75 -12.62 -10.94
C PHE A 87 5.68 -13.03 -9.46
N LEU A 88 5.31 -12.11 -8.57
CA LEU A 88 5.12 -12.44 -7.15
C LEU A 88 3.95 -13.41 -6.92
N MET A 89 2.99 -13.46 -7.83
CA MET A 89 1.84 -14.37 -7.75
C MET A 89 2.15 -15.79 -8.23
N VAL A 90 3.21 -15.98 -9.02
CA VAL A 90 3.56 -17.29 -9.60
C VAL A 90 3.65 -18.43 -8.57
N PRO A 91 4.26 -18.27 -7.38
CA PRO A 91 4.37 -19.38 -6.43
C PRO A 91 3.03 -19.88 -5.87
N LEU A 92 1.98 -19.06 -5.87
CA LEU A 92 0.68 -19.38 -5.28
C LEU A 92 -0.40 -19.67 -6.31
N ILE A 93 -0.42 -18.91 -7.39
CA ILE A 93 -1.45 -18.97 -8.44
C ILE A 93 -0.80 -18.92 -9.84
N PRO A 94 0.04 -19.93 -10.18
CA PRO A 94 0.88 -19.91 -11.39
C PRO A 94 0.05 -19.79 -12.68
N HIS A 95 -1.03 -20.53 -12.84
CA HIS A 95 -1.84 -20.50 -14.06
C HIS A 95 -2.38 -19.10 -14.34
N PHE A 96 -2.93 -18.44 -13.33
CA PHE A 96 -3.40 -17.07 -13.46
C PHE A 96 -2.25 -16.12 -13.83
N ALA A 97 -1.14 -16.21 -13.12
CA ALA A 97 -0.01 -15.31 -13.30
C ALA A 97 0.61 -15.44 -14.70
N PHE A 98 0.81 -16.67 -15.18
CA PHE A 98 1.36 -16.91 -16.52
C PHE A 98 0.42 -16.49 -17.63
N GLU A 99 -0.87 -16.77 -17.53
CA GLU A 99 -1.88 -16.30 -18.48
C GLU A 99 -1.87 -14.77 -18.60
N CYS A 100 -1.81 -14.06 -17.47
CA CYS A 100 -1.72 -12.60 -17.47
C CYS A 100 -0.40 -12.08 -18.08
N LEU A 101 0.73 -12.73 -17.80
CA LEU A 101 2.02 -12.36 -18.37
C LEU A 101 2.07 -12.58 -19.88
N GLU A 102 1.47 -13.66 -20.38
CA GLU A 102 1.36 -13.96 -21.81
C GLU A 102 0.52 -12.88 -22.51
N ASN A 103 -0.60 -12.49 -21.94
CA ASN A 103 -1.44 -11.41 -22.46
C ASN A 103 -0.68 -10.07 -22.54
N LEU A 104 0.31 -9.86 -21.65
CA LEU A 104 1.20 -8.69 -21.67
C LEU A 104 2.43 -8.88 -22.59
N LYS A 105 2.47 -9.97 -23.38
CA LYS A 105 3.59 -10.33 -24.27
C LYS A 105 4.93 -10.39 -23.53
N GLU A 106 4.91 -10.86 -22.26
CA GLU A 106 6.11 -11.03 -21.48
C GLU A 106 6.75 -12.38 -21.77
N THR A 107 7.75 -12.37 -22.66
CA THR A 107 8.50 -13.57 -23.09
C THR A 107 9.91 -13.62 -22.51
N GLY A 108 10.31 -12.61 -21.74
CA GLY A 108 11.67 -12.44 -21.25
C GLY A 108 12.02 -13.34 -20.05
N ASN A 109 13.20 -13.10 -19.49
CA ASN A 109 13.71 -13.80 -18.32
C ASN A 109 12.73 -13.64 -17.13
N LYS A 110 12.43 -14.77 -16.49
CA LYS A 110 11.43 -14.87 -15.42
C LYS A 110 12.08 -14.83 -14.04
N ASP A 111 13.10 -14.01 -13.88
CA ASP A 111 13.79 -13.88 -12.60
C ASP A 111 12.89 -13.26 -11.54
N TRP A 112 13.10 -13.70 -10.29
CA TRP A 112 12.38 -13.15 -9.15
C TRP A 112 12.66 -11.65 -9.02
N PRO A 113 11.63 -10.80 -8.91
CA PRO A 113 11.84 -9.37 -8.84
C PRO A 113 12.57 -8.95 -7.55
N ILE A 114 13.54 -8.06 -7.70
CA ILE A 114 14.34 -7.53 -6.59
C ILE A 114 13.80 -6.16 -6.19
N ALA A 115 13.57 -5.98 -4.89
CA ALA A 115 13.11 -4.71 -4.36
C ALA A 115 14.20 -3.63 -4.40
N ASN A 116 13.87 -2.46 -4.94
CA ASN A 116 14.77 -1.31 -4.89
C ASN A 116 14.70 -0.67 -3.50
N LYS A 117 15.85 -0.67 -2.81
CA LYS A 117 15.99 -0.14 -1.44
C LYS A 117 15.52 1.30 -1.26
N LYS A 118 15.60 2.13 -2.32
CA LYS A 118 15.11 3.53 -2.28
C LYS A 118 13.62 3.63 -1.95
N PHE A 119 12.82 2.64 -2.35
CA PHE A 119 11.38 2.60 -2.11
C PHE A 119 10.98 1.83 -0.85
N LEU A 120 11.93 1.17 -0.19
CA LEU A 120 11.69 0.45 1.07
C LEU A 120 11.75 1.36 2.29
N THR A 121 12.48 2.46 2.20
CA THR A 121 12.48 3.51 3.22
C THR A 121 11.26 4.39 3.03
N SER A 122 10.07 3.90 3.41
CA SER A 122 8.94 4.80 3.56
C SER A 122 9.27 5.72 4.75
N ASN A 123 9.51 6.99 4.45
CA ASN A 123 9.65 8.02 5.49
C ASN A 123 8.33 8.24 6.24
N ASN A 124 7.26 7.56 5.86
CA ASN A 124 5.93 7.73 6.43
C ASN A 124 5.53 6.52 7.27
N VAL A 125 4.92 6.77 8.40
CA VAL A 125 4.35 5.78 9.32
C VAL A 125 2.90 6.11 9.63
N ASN A 126 2.11 5.06 9.84
CA ASN A 126 0.73 5.19 10.31
C ASN A 126 0.71 5.17 11.83
N ILE A 127 0.43 6.31 12.45
CA ILE A 127 0.32 6.43 13.91
C ILE A 127 -1.15 6.33 14.29
N VAL A 128 -1.45 5.42 15.22
CA VAL A 128 -2.80 5.24 15.78
C VAL A 128 -3.07 6.32 16.82
N ILE A 129 -4.18 7.05 16.67
CA ILE A 129 -4.63 8.02 17.66
C ILE A 129 -5.67 7.37 18.55
N GLN A 130 -5.42 7.42 19.83
CA GLN A 130 -6.33 6.99 20.87
C GLN A 130 -6.77 8.20 21.73
N ILE A 131 -7.99 8.15 22.23
CA ILE A 131 -8.53 9.08 23.22
C ILE A 131 -9.07 8.23 24.37
N ASN A 132 -8.55 8.46 25.56
CA ASN A 132 -8.85 7.68 26.77
C ASN A 132 -8.78 6.17 26.50
N GLY A 133 -7.70 5.72 25.80
CA GLY A 133 -7.45 4.32 25.46
C GLY A 133 -8.26 3.75 24.28
N LYS A 134 -9.22 4.49 23.72
CA LYS A 134 -10.02 4.03 22.58
C LYS A 134 -9.49 4.60 21.27
N LYS A 135 -9.24 3.72 20.29
CA LYS A 135 -8.82 4.13 18.93
C LYS A 135 -9.89 5.02 18.28
N LYS A 136 -9.47 6.17 17.75
CA LYS A 136 -10.35 7.15 17.09
C LYS A 136 -9.97 7.42 15.64
N SER A 137 -8.67 7.53 15.33
CA SER A 137 -8.19 7.83 13.99
C SER A 137 -6.82 7.17 13.75
N ILE A 138 -6.34 7.25 12.50
CA ILE A 138 -4.96 6.92 12.11
C ILE A 138 -4.46 8.09 11.27
N ILE A 139 -3.31 8.62 11.64
CA ILE A 139 -2.61 9.65 10.85
C ILE A 139 -1.40 9.04 10.17
N ASN A 140 -1.25 9.33 8.87
CA ASN A 140 -0.04 9.05 8.13
C ASN A 140 0.91 10.25 8.25
N THR A 141 2.09 10.05 8.83
CA THR A 141 3.06 11.10 9.10
C THR A 141 4.49 10.61 8.90
N ILE A 142 5.45 11.52 8.95
CA ILE A 142 6.87 11.20 8.75
C ILE A 142 7.38 10.37 9.94
N LYS A 143 8.14 9.33 9.63
CA LYS A 143 8.81 8.48 10.63
C LYS A 143 9.74 9.33 11.49
N GLY A 144 9.66 9.13 12.81
CA GLY A 144 10.49 9.88 13.78
C GLY A 144 9.93 11.25 14.15
N ILE A 145 8.67 11.55 13.78
CA ILE A 145 8.01 12.81 14.18
C ILE A 145 8.08 13.02 15.69
N LYS A 146 8.30 14.27 16.12
CA LYS A 146 8.26 14.64 17.53
C LYS A 146 6.82 14.65 18.04
N GLU A 147 6.65 14.42 19.33
CA GLU A 147 5.35 14.39 19.98
C GLU A 147 4.57 15.68 19.80
N GLU A 148 5.23 16.83 19.93
CA GLU A 148 4.63 18.16 19.79
C GLU A 148 4.04 18.40 18.40
N ASP A 149 4.81 18.06 17.34
CA ASP A 149 4.38 18.18 15.94
C ASP A 149 3.22 17.23 15.63
N LEU A 150 3.27 16.02 16.20
CA LEU A 150 2.19 15.05 16.06
C LEU A 150 0.91 15.54 16.74
N ILE A 151 0.98 16.09 17.93
CA ILE A 151 -0.17 16.68 18.65
C ILE A 151 -0.78 17.82 17.81
N GLY A 152 0.06 18.65 17.17
CA GLY A 152 -0.41 19.67 16.23
C GLY A 152 -1.21 19.12 15.07
N GLN A 153 -0.71 18.04 14.44
CA GLN A 153 -1.44 17.35 13.37
C GLN A 153 -2.75 16.70 13.85
N VAL A 154 -2.72 16.08 15.04
CA VAL A 154 -3.89 15.44 15.66
C VAL A 154 -5.00 16.45 15.94
N LYS A 155 -4.68 17.65 16.43
CA LYS A 155 -5.64 18.73 16.67
C LYS A 155 -6.31 19.24 15.39
N ASN A 156 -5.65 19.10 14.24
CA ASN A 156 -6.17 19.49 12.93
C ASN A 156 -7.00 18.39 12.25
N ASP A 157 -6.98 17.14 12.76
CA ASP A 157 -7.83 16.06 12.25
C ASP A 157 -9.29 16.37 12.54
N THR A 158 -10.14 16.40 11.50
CA THR A 158 -11.55 16.78 11.59
C THR A 158 -12.38 15.92 12.55
N LYS A 159 -12.01 14.63 12.70
CA LYS A 159 -12.67 13.69 13.60
C LYS A 159 -12.26 13.92 15.05
N ILE A 160 -11.00 14.22 15.25
CA ILE A 160 -10.43 14.41 16.59
C ILE A 160 -10.79 15.80 17.13
N LYS A 161 -10.75 16.83 16.29
CA LYS A 161 -11.10 18.21 16.65
C LYS A 161 -12.46 18.29 17.35
N LYS A 162 -13.48 17.63 16.77
CA LYS A 162 -14.83 17.58 17.36
C LYS A 162 -14.88 16.93 18.75
N ILE A 163 -13.94 16.05 19.07
CA ILE A 163 -13.91 15.32 20.35
C ILE A 163 -13.15 16.13 21.43
N ILE A 164 -12.20 16.97 21.01
CA ILE A 164 -11.32 17.74 21.90
C ILE A 164 -11.84 19.17 22.12
N GLU A 165 -12.78 19.66 21.28
CA GLU A 165 -13.18 21.06 21.17
C GLU A 165 -13.62 21.72 22.49
N ASN A 166 -14.06 20.92 23.49
CA ASN A 166 -14.46 21.43 24.81
C ASN A 166 -13.80 20.66 25.96
N LYS A 167 -12.60 20.10 25.72
CA LYS A 167 -11.92 19.25 26.70
C LYS A 167 -10.45 19.59 26.80
N ASN A 168 -9.94 19.51 28.01
CA ASN A 168 -8.52 19.74 28.28
C ASN A 168 -7.73 18.42 28.17
N ILE A 169 -6.61 18.46 27.46
CA ILE A 169 -5.67 17.34 27.40
C ILE A 169 -4.88 17.36 28.70
N ILE A 170 -5.10 16.34 29.56
CA ILE A 170 -4.41 16.23 30.86
C ILE A 170 -3.05 15.57 30.67
N LYS A 171 -2.96 14.56 29.79
CA LYS A 171 -1.76 13.77 29.59
C LYS A 171 -1.74 13.19 28.17
N SER A 172 -0.55 13.13 27.57
CA SER A 172 -0.27 12.38 26.36
C SER A 172 0.64 11.19 26.67
N ILE A 173 0.36 10.05 26.04
CA ILE A 173 1.23 8.87 26.05
C ILE A 173 1.64 8.63 24.61
N PHE A 174 2.90 8.92 24.30
CA PHE A 174 3.45 8.80 22.96
C PHE A 174 4.37 7.59 22.84
N ILE A 175 4.09 6.68 21.92
CA ILE A 175 4.98 5.58 21.52
C ILE A 175 5.43 5.88 20.11
N LYS A 176 6.72 6.20 19.97
CA LYS A 176 7.35 6.62 18.71
C LYS A 176 6.97 5.69 17.55
N ASP A 177 6.54 6.29 16.45
CA ASP A 177 6.16 5.61 15.19
C ASP A 177 5.03 4.58 15.31
N LYS A 178 4.28 4.55 16.43
CA LYS A 178 3.22 3.55 16.66
C LYS A 178 1.88 4.16 17.04
N LEU A 179 1.82 4.86 18.17
CA LEU A 179 0.57 5.41 18.68
C LEU A 179 0.78 6.66 19.53
N ILE A 180 -0.27 7.47 19.60
CA ILE A 180 -0.44 8.50 20.60
C ILE A 180 -1.80 8.32 21.28
N ASN A 181 -1.81 8.32 22.61
CA ASN A 181 -3.02 8.27 23.43
C ASN A 181 -3.18 9.58 24.20
N LEU A 182 -4.23 10.33 23.92
CA LEU A 182 -4.56 11.56 24.60
C LEU A 182 -5.58 11.27 25.70
N ILE A 183 -5.23 11.63 26.93
CA ILE A 183 -6.14 11.55 28.07
C ILE A 183 -6.78 12.92 28.24
N ILE A 184 -8.08 12.98 28.05
CA ILE A 184 -8.88 14.21 28.11
C ILE A 184 -9.94 14.13 29.20
N LYS A 185 -10.28 15.29 29.78
CA LYS A 185 -11.34 15.46 30.77
C LYS A 185 -12.25 16.61 30.34
#